data_6cec5c0e7a0f6d595246516e70f818ea
#
_entry.id   6cec5c0e7a0f6d595246516e70f818ea
#
_cell.length_a   1.000
_cell.length_b   1.000
_cell.length_c   1.000
_cell.angle_alpha   90.00
_cell.angle_beta   90.00
_cell.angle_gamma   90.00
#
_symmetry.space_group_name_H-M   'P 1'
#
loop_
_entity.id
_entity.type
_entity.pdbx_description
1 polymer ?
#
loop_
_entity_poly.entity_id
_entity_poly.type
_entity_poly.pdbx_seq_one_letter_code
_entity_poly.pdbx_strand_id
1 'polypeptide(L)'
;MKENFEKWLSDNSITEVECLVPDLGGIARGKILPTKKFIQGLENDSHRLPQSVFIQTISGGYATEDEELPVDVYNPTDIDVILRPDFNTIRSVPWYEDPTAQVICDAVNLNGTHVINSSRSVLKKILKLFDELGYQPIVSPEVEFYLVKPNPDSDYPLEVPIGQSGREETGKQAFGIDAVNEFDNLFEDVYNFCENQNIEIDTINHESGSAQMEINFQHGDPLELADQVFLFKRTLRQAAIKHKLYATFMAKPMENQPGSSLHLHQSLIRKKNKKNVFFSKTSTISNLMKNYIAGLQTYTPNLMPIHAPNINSYRRLFATWDAPRNTNWGLG
;
A
#
# COMPACT_ATOMS: atom_id res chain seq x y z
N MET A 1 0.92 -10.43 -25.30
CA MET A 1 0.64 -9.63 -24.07
C MET A 1 0.08 -8.26 -24.45
N LYS A 2 0.77 -7.47 -25.30
CA LYS A 2 0.29 -6.14 -25.76
C LYS A 2 -1.06 -6.21 -26.49
N GLU A 3 -1.24 -7.14 -27.44
CA GLU A 3 -2.51 -7.31 -28.17
C GLU A 3 -3.70 -7.66 -27.26
N ASN A 4 -3.49 -8.50 -26.24
CA ASN A 4 -4.51 -8.84 -25.26
C ASN A 4 -4.91 -7.63 -24.41
N PHE A 5 -3.95 -6.76 -24.15
CA PHE A 5 -4.16 -5.55 -23.37
C PHE A 5 -4.95 -4.48 -24.17
N GLU A 6 -4.54 -4.22 -25.41
CA GLU A 6 -5.28 -3.29 -26.30
C GLU A 6 -6.73 -3.77 -26.53
N LYS A 7 -6.91 -5.08 -26.66
CA LYS A 7 -8.24 -5.68 -26.73
C LYS A 7 -9.02 -5.44 -25.43
N TRP A 8 -8.40 -5.65 -24.26
CA TRP A 8 -9.06 -5.39 -22.97
C TRP A 8 -9.52 -3.93 -22.84
N LEU A 9 -8.69 -2.96 -23.24
CA LEU A 9 -9.06 -1.54 -23.24
C LEU A 9 -10.28 -1.28 -24.16
N SER A 10 -10.30 -1.90 -25.34
CA SER A 10 -11.39 -1.77 -26.28
C SER A 10 -12.67 -2.45 -25.78
N ASP A 11 -12.57 -3.68 -25.30
CA ASP A 11 -13.73 -4.46 -24.80
C ASP A 11 -14.41 -3.79 -23.61
N ASN A 12 -13.65 -3.05 -22.79
CA ASN A 12 -14.15 -2.27 -21.66
C ASN A 12 -14.43 -0.80 -22.00
N SER A 13 -14.32 -0.39 -23.27
CA SER A 13 -14.59 0.97 -23.76
C SER A 13 -13.79 2.04 -23.01
N ILE A 14 -12.56 1.73 -22.59
CA ILE A 14 -11.72 2.62 -21.78
C ILE A 14 -11.36 3.89 -22.55
N THR A 15 -11.69 5.06 -21.98
CA THR A 15 -11.46 6.37 -22.57
C THR A 15 -10.13 6.97 -22.14
N GLU A 16 -9.66 6.66 -20.92
CA GLU A 16 -8.40 7.13 -20.36
C GLU A 16 -7.74 6.11 -19.44
N VAL A 17 -6.42 6.23 -19.29
CA VAL A 17 -5.60 5.34 -18.46
C VAL A 17 -4.78 6.16 -17.48
N GLU A 18 -4.90 5.84 -16.20
CA GLU A 18 -4.07 6.36 -15.14
C GLU A 18 -2.80 5.50 -15.00
N CYS A 19 -1.65 6.05 -15.36
CA CYS A 19 -0.35 5.43 -15.15
C CYS A 19 0.16 5.78 -13.75
N LEU A 20 0.21 4.81 -12.85
CA LEU A 20 0.50 5.01 -11.44
C LEU A 20 1.89 4.50 -11.06
N VAL A 21 2.59 5.23 -10.19
CA VAL A 21 3.74 4.75 -9.43
C VAL A 21 3.54 5.07 -7.95
N PRO A 22 3.92 4.18 -7.03
CA PRO A 22 3.95 4.51 -5.61
C PRO A 22 5.18 5.38 -5.31
N ASP A 23 4.98 6.53 -4.64
CA ASP A 23 6.09 7.25 -4.03
C ASP A 23 6.52 6.60 -2.70
N LEU A 24 7.53 7.15 -2.02
CA LEU A 24 8.00 6.62 -0.72
C LEU A 24 6.95 6.69 0.40
N GLY A 25 5.96 7.57 0.28
CA GLY A 25 4.82 7.69 1.20
C GLY A 25 3.66 6.75 0.86
N GLY A 26 3.76 5.96 -0.23
CA GLY A 26 2.67 5.12 -0.74
C GLY A 26 1.52 5.93 -1.34
N ILE A 27 1.79 7.16 -1.79
CA ILE A 27 0.84 7.99 -2.53
C ILE A 27 0.93 7.64 -4.01
N ALA A 28 -0.22 7.53 -4.67
CA ALA A 28 -0.29 7.31 -6.10
C ALA A 28 0.13 8.58 -6.86
N ARG A 29 1.28 8.51 -7.51
CA ARG A 29 1.78 9.54 -8.42
C ARG A 29 1.65 9.05 -9.85
N GLY A 30 1.54 9.94 -10.82
CA GLY A 30 1.43 9.49 -12.19
C GLY A 30 0.85 10.50 -13.16
N LYS A 31 0.33 9.98 -14.27
CA LYS A 31 -0.32 10.77 -15.32
C LYS A 31 -1.58 10.07 -15.78
N ILE A 32 -2.59 10.86 -16.12
CA ILE A 32 -3.80 10.41 -16.79
C ILE A 32 -3.64 10.69 -18.28
N LEU A 33 -3.83 9.67 -19.10
CA LEU A 33 -3.62 9.73 -20.54
C LEU A 33 -4.87 9.26 -21.27
N PRO A 34 -5.35 9.98 -22.31
CA PRO A 34 -6.33 9.43 -23.22
C PRO A 34 -5.84 8.08 -23.77
N THR A 35 -6.70 7.07 -23.87
CA THR A 35 -6.34 5.70 -24.27
C THR A 35 -5.50 5.64 -25.52
N LYS A 36 -5.85 6.44 -26.55
CA LYS A 36 -5.07 6.51 -27.79
C LYS A 36 -3.63 6.99 -27.56
N LYS A 37 -3.42 7.96 -26.65
CA LYS A 37 -2.09 8.49 -26.30
C LYS A 37 -1.31 7.49 -25.47
N PHE A 38 -1.98 6.80 -24.57
CA PHE A 38 -1.38 5.73 -23.80
C PHE A 38 -0.84 4.62 -24.73
N ILE A 39 -1.64 4.11 -25.66
CA ILE A 39 -1.23 3.07 -26.62
C ILE A 39 -0.04 3.54 -27.48
N GLN A 40 -0.11 4.77 -28.03
CA GLN A 40 0.99 5.33 -28.80
C GLN A 40 2.30 5.44 -28.01
N GLY A 41 2.20 5.78 -26.73
CA GLY A 41 3.37 5.94 -25.86
C GLY A 41 4.06 4.65 -25.47
N LEU A 42 3.35 3.50 -25.54
CA LEU A 42 3.95 2.18 -25.30
C LEU A 42 5.01 1.80 -26.37
N GLU A 43 4.91 2.36 -27.56
CA GLU A 43 5.79 2.02 -28.69
C GLU A 43 7.16 2.70 -28.62
N ASN A 44 7.25 3.84 -27.93
CA ASN A 44 8.44 4.69 -27.94
C ASN A 44 8.90 5.13 -26.55
N ASP A 45 8.47 4.43 -25.48
CA ASP A 45 8.82 4.74 -24.09
C ASP A 45 8.55 6.22 -23.72
N SER A 46 7.44 6.80 -24.26
CA SER A 46 7.12 8.22 -24.05
C SER A 46 6.35 8.52 -22.77
N HIS A 47 5.93 7.49 -22.02
CA HIS A 47 5.35 7.71 -20.70
C HIS A 47 6.46 8.02 -19.70
N ARG A 48 6.53 9.28 -19.26
CA ARG A 48 7.62 9.77 -18.43
C ARG A 48 7.15 10.61 -17.26
N LEU A 49 7.90 10.54 -16.16
CA LEU A 49 7.79 11.44 -15.02
C LEU A 49 9.20 11.99 -14.69
N PRO A 50 9.30 13.16 -14.04
CA PRO A 50 10.57 13.63 -13.50
C PRO A 50 11.02 12.71 -12.34
N GLN A 51 12.32 12.51 -12.18
CA GLN A 51 12.89 11.66 -11.12
C GLN A 51 12.55 12.14 -9.72
N SER A 52 12.32 13.45 -9.55
CA SER A 52 11.92 14.10 -8.29
C SER A 52 10.67 13.49 -7.65
N VAL A 53 9.80 12.83 -8.42
CA VAL A 53 8.63 12.09 -7.88
C VAL A 53 9.04 11.07 -6.83
N PHE A 54 10.23 10.45 -6.94
CA PHE A 54 10.72 9.41 -6.03
C PHE A 54 11.48 9.95 -4.81
N ILE A 55 11.58 11.27 -4.66
CA ILE A 55 12.18 11.93 -3.50
C ILE A 55 11.21 12.89 -2.80
N GLN A 56 9.93 12.83 -3.16
CA GLN A 56 8.91 13.63 -2.48
C GLN A 56 8.70 13.16 -1.05
N THR A 57 8.62 14.14 -0.16
CA THR A 57 8.25 13.91 1.25
C THR A 57 6.74 13.71 1.40
N ILE A 58 6.29 13.24 2.56
CA ILE A 58 4.87 13.04 2.84
C ILE A 58 4.07 14.37 2.85
N SER A 59 4.73 15.50 3.08
CA SER A 59 4.15 16.84 3.01
C SER A 59 4.17 17.47 1.59
N GLY A 60 4.73 16.76 0.61
CA GLY A 60 4.80 17.22 -0.79
C GLY A 60 6.04 18.05 -1.15
N GLY A 61 6.91 18.36 -0.19
CA GLY A 61 8.24 18.93 -0.47
C GLY A 61 9.21 17.89 -1.05
N TYR A 62 10.44 18.26 -1.28
CA TYR A 62 11.48 17.40 -1.82
C TYR A 62 12.58 17.15 -0.79
N ALA A 63 13.13 15.93 -0.73
CA ALA A 63 14.22 15.58 0.19
C ALA A 63 15.51 16.41 -0.05
N THR A 64 15.64 17.05 -1.21
CA THR A 64 16.76 17.96 -1.54
C THR A 64 16.64 19.34 -0.92
N GLU A 65 15.54 19.68 -0.27
CA GLU A 65 15.37 20.97 0.40
C GLU A 65 16.27 21.09 1.63
N ASP A 66 16.60 19.98 2.28
CA ASP A 66 17.40 19.92 3.49
C ASP A 66 18.84 19.43 3.25
N GLU A 67 19.06 18.54 2.26
CA GLU A 67 20.37 17.92 1.99
C GLU A 67 20.59 17.65 0.49
N GLU A 68 21.85 17.68 0.05
CA GLU A 68 22.24 17.19 -1.28
C GLU A 68 22.19 15.67 -1.30
N LEU A 69 21.44 15.10 -2.22
CA LEU A 69 21.36 13.65 -2.42
C LEU A 69 22.47 13.16 -3.37
N PRO A 70 22.96 11.91 -3.21
CA PRO A 70 23.87 11.31 -4.16
C PRO A 70 23.28 11.30 -5.58
N VAL A 71 24.12 11.54 -6.59
CA VAL A 71 23.68 11.67 -8.01
C VAL A 71 23.02 10.39 -8.55
N ASP A 72 23.35 9.22 -8.01
CA ASP A 72 22.73 7.95 -8.35
C ASP A 72 21.33 7.78 -7.70
N VAL A 73 21.03 8.55 -6.66
CA VAL A 73 19.69 8.64 -6.04
C VAL A 73 18.83 9.69 -6.73
N TYR A 74 19.38 10.85 -6.97
CA TYR A 74 18.68 11.95 -7.64
C TYR A 74 19.66 12.81 -8.44
N ASN A 75 19.34 13.05 -9.71
CA ASN A 75 20.11 13.96 -10.55
C ASN A 75 19.57 15.38 -10.40
N PRO A 76 20.42 16.39 -10.03
CA PRO A 76 19.96 17.76 -9.85
C PRO A 76 19.31 18.43 -11.08
N THR A 77 19.50 17.87 -12.28
CA THR A 77 18.80 18.31 -13.49
C THR A 77 17.39 17.76 -13.63
N ASP A 78 16.94 16.97 -12.64
CA ASP A 78 15.62 16.33 -12.60
C ASP A 78 15.27 15.59 -13.90
N ILE A 79 16.12 14.67 -14.28
CA ILE A 79 15.97 13.90 -15.51
C ILE A 79 14.68 13.06 -15.50
N ASP A 80 14.10 12.86 -16.66
CA ASP A 80 12.94 11.99 -16.81
C ASP A 80 13.28 10.52 -16.54
N VAL A 81 12.32 9.82 -15.94
CA VAL A 81 12.27 8.37 -15.88
C VAL A 81 11.13 7.84 -16.75
N ILE A 82 11.30 6.66 -17.30
CA ILE A 82 10.29 5.98 -18.13
C ILE A 82 9.34 5.22 -17.22
N LEU A 83 8.05 5.34 -17.46
CA LEU A 83 7.00 4.54 -16.85
C LEU A 83 6.71 3.34 -17.74
N ARG A 84 7.04 2.14 -17.31
CA ARG A 84 6.72 0.88 -17.99
C ARG A 84 5.54 0.21 -17.31
N PRO A 85 4.34 0.21 -17.94
CA PRO A 85 3.17 -0.41 -17.35
C PRO A 85 3.36 -1.91 -17.11
N ASP A 86 3.04 -2.36 -15.90
CA ASP A 86 2.90 -3.79 -15.61
C ASP A 86 1.46 -4.21 -15.91
N PHE A 87 1.25 -4.83 -17.06
CA PHE A 87 -0.08 -5.20 -17.53
C PHE A 87 -0.83 -6.20 -16.64
N ASN A 88 -0.14 -6.88 -15.71
CA ASN A 88 -0.81 -7.73 -14.72
C ASN A 88 -1.55 -6.89 -13.67
N THR A 89 -1.23 -5.61 -13.55
CA THR A 89 -1.82 -4.69 -12.57
C THR A 89 -2.94 -3.83 -13.14
N ILE A 90 -3.31 -4.01 -14.42
CA ILE A 90 -4.38 -3.20 -14.99
C ILE A 90 -5.72 -3.53 -14.34
N ARG A 91 -6.45 -2.49 -14.00
CA ARG A 91 -7.77 -2.58 -13.37
C ARG A 91 -8.68 -1.47 -13.89
N SER A 92 -9.99 -1.72 -13.89
CA SER A 92 -10.98 -0.64 -14.03
C SER A 92 -10.95 0.27 -12.82
N VAL A 93 -11.33 1.53 -13.01
CA VAL A 93 -11.51 2.50 -11.92
C VAL A 93 -13.00 2.68 -11.67
N PRO A 94 -13.58 2.03 -10.65
CA PRO A 94 -15.03 1.84 -10.52
C PRO A 94 -15.80 3.06 -10.00
N TRP A 95 -15.12 4.12 -9.54
CA TRP A 95 -15.76 5.32 -8.97
C TRP A 95 -15.95 6.46 -9.95
N TYR A 96 -15.46 6.36 -11.18
CA TYR A 96 -15.70 7.34 -12.24
C TYR A 96 -16.88 6.96 -13.12
N GLU A 97 -17.60 7.97 -13.64
CA GLU A 97 -18.68 7.77 -14.61
C GLU A 97 -18.11 7.33 -15.97
N ASP A 98 -17.02 7.97 -16.40
CA ASP A 98 -16.33 7.62 -17.63
C ASP A 98 -15.47 6.36 -17.44
N PRO A 99 -15.53 5.39 -18.39
CA PRO A 99 -14.74 4.17 -18.32
C PRO A 99 -13.25 4.47 -18.29
N THR A 100 -12.66 4.36 -17.11
CA THR A 100 -11.26 4.65 -16.83
C THR A 100 -10.53 3.39 -16.40
N ALA A 101 -9.30 3.20 -16.86
CA ALA A 101 -8.39 2.17 -16.36
C ALA A 101 -7.26 2.78 -15.51
N GLN A 102 -6.71 2.01 -14.61
CA GLN A 102 -5.46 2.31 -13.92
C GLN A 102 -4.47 1.16 -14.11
N VAL A 103 -3.19 1.49 -14.17
CA VAL A 103 -2.10 0.52 -14.27
C VAL A 103 -0.90 0.97 -13.45
N ILE A 104 -0.30 0.07 -12.69
CA ILE A 104 0.93 0.35 -11.96
C ILE A 104 2.11 0.21 -12.93
N CYS A 105 3.01 1.19 -12.88
CA CYS A 105 4.18 1.23 -13.74
C CYS A 105 5.46 0.98 -12.95
N ASP A 106 6.39 0.25 -13.56
CA ASP A 106 7.78 0.24 -13.12
C ASP A 106 8.48 1.52 -13.58
N ALA A 107 9.26 2.13 -12.69
CA ALA A 107 10.09 3.27 -13.04
C ALA A 107 11.47 2.81 -13.53
N VAL A 108 11.86 3.27 -14.70
CA VAL A 108 13.08 2.86 -15.38
C VAL A 108 13.85 4.09 -15.85
N ASN A 109 15.15 4.13 -15.61
CA ASN A 109 16.03 5.17 -16.12
C ASN A 109 16.14 5.09 -17.66
N LEU A 110 16.56 6.18 -18.30
CA LEU A 110 16.70 6.23 -19.76
C LEU A 110 17.71 5.20 -20.31
N ASN A 111 18.64 4.72 -19.49
CA ASN A 111 19.58 3.65 -19.82
C ASN A 111 19.02 2.22 -19.63
N GLY A 112 17.76 2.09 -19.26
CA GLY A 112 17.07 0.81 -19.05
C GLY A 112 17.22 0.19 -17.65
N THR A 113 17.97 0.81 -16.74
CA THR A 113 18.10 0.32 -15.35
C THR A 113 16.91 0.76 -14.52
N HIS A 114 16.55 -0.03 -13.50
CA HIS A 114 15.48 0.37 -12.56
C HIS A 114 15.90 1.57 -11.71
N VAL A 115 14.95 2.44 -11.39
CA VAL A 115 15.14 3.53 -10.44
C VAL A 115 15.35 2.94 -9.04
N ILE A 116 16.48 3.27 -8.40
CA ILE A 116 16.94 2.59 -7.17
C ILE A 116 16.09 2.91 -5.94
N ASN A 117 15.48 4.08 -5.89
CA ASN A 117 14.60 4.54 -4.83
C ASN A 117 13.09 4.32 -5.13
N SER A 118 12.76 3.62 -6.21
CA SER A 118 11.41 3.12 -6.42
C SER A 118 11.14 1.92 -5.51
N SER A 119 10.18 2.03 -4.58
CA SER A 119 9.83 0.97 -3.62
C SER A 119 9.49 -0.35 -4.30
N ARG A 120 8.75 -0.30 -5.42
CA ARG A 120 8.39 -1.49 -6.21
C ARG A 120 9.63 -2.18 -6.83
N SER A 121 10.60 -1.39 -7.31
CA SER A 121 11.87 -1.91 -7.84
C SER A 121 12.71 -2.58 -6.75
N VAL A 122 12.73 -2.00 -5.54
CA VAL A 122 13.41 -2.60 -4.37
C VAL A 122 12.79 -3.94 -4.03
N LEU A 123 11.46 -4.02 -3.95
CA LEU A 123 10.76 -5.28 -3.65
C LEU A 123 11.06 -6.35 -4.72
N LYS A 124 10.98 -6.02 -6.00
CA LYS A 124 11.35 -6.94 -7.10
C LYS A 124 12.77 -7.47 -6.96
N LYS A 125 13.73 -6.61 -6.59
CA LYS A 125 15.12 -7.00 -6.34
C LYS A 125 15.23 -7.99 -5.18
N ILE A 126 14.54 -7.77 -4.08
CA ILE A 126 14.54 -8.67 -2.93
C ILE A 126 13.89 -10.01 -3.28
N LEU A 127 12.76 -10.01 -3.99
CA LEU A 127 12.10 -11.24 -4.42
C LEU A 127 12.98 -12.08 -5.34
N LYS A 128 13.79 -11.44 -6.19
CA LYS A 128 14.79 -12.14 -7.00
C LYS A 128 15.83 -12.86 -6.15
N LEU A 129 16.32 -12.25 -5.06
CA LEU A 129 17.24 -12.91 -4.12
C LEU A 129 16.60 -14.14 -3.46
N PHE A 130 15.32 -14.06 -3.06
CA PHE A 130 14.61 -15.24 -2.57
C PHE A 130 14.51 -16.34 -3.62
N ASP A 131 14.25 -15.96 -4.86
CA ASP A 131 14.18 -16.89 -5.99
C ASP A 131 15.50 -17.63 -6.23
N GLU A 132 16.61 -16.91 -6.25
CA GLU A 132 17.97 -17.46 -6.38
C GLU A 132 18.32 -18.44 -5.24
N LEU A 133 17.78 -18.21 -4.03
CA LEU A 133 17.92 -19.12 -2.90
C LEU A 133 16.94 -20.31 -2.94
N GLY A 134 16.04 -20.37 -3.93
CA GLY A 134 15.05 -21.43 -4.08
C GLY A 134 13.85 -21.32 -3.15
N TYR A 135 13.57 -20.12 -2.64
CA TYR A 135 12.43 -19.83 -1.77
C TYR A 135 11.40 -18.92 -2.45
N GLN A 136 10.18 -18.97 -1.95
CA GLN A 136 9.10 -18.07 -2.28
C GLN A 136 8.53 -17.54 -0.97
N PRO A 137 8.66 -16.24 -0.67
CA PRO A 137 7.96 -15.63 0.45
C PRO A 137 6.46 -15.59 0.17
N ILE A 138 5.67 -15.73 1.22
CA ILE A 138 4.22 -15.56 1.23
C ILE A 138 3.91 -14.57 2.33
N VAL A 139 3.08 -13.59 2.05
CA VAL A 139 2.70 -12.56 3.02
C VAL A 139 1.19 -12.42 3.10
N SER A 140 0.71 -11.84 4.20
CA SER A 140 -0.67 -11.40 4.37
C SER A 140 -0.64 -10.07 5.13
N PRO A 141 -0.98 -8.96 4.50
CA PRO A 141 -1.07 -7.66 5.16
C PRO A 141 -2.40 -7.48 5.87
N GLU A 142 -2.35 -6.82 7.04
CA GLU A 142 -3.49 -6.30 7.79
C GLU A 142 -3.34 -4.78 7.85
N VAL A 143 -4.34 -4.05 7.38
CA VAL A 143 -4.25 -2.61 7.17
C VAL A 143 -5.26 -1.90 8.05
N GLU A 144 -4.79 -1.19 9.06
CA GLU A 144 -5.61 -0.36 9.91
C GLU A 144 -5.78 1.05 9.34
N PHE A 145 -6.95 1.63 9.55
CA PHE A 145 -7.29 2.99 9.14
C PHE A 145 -8.39 3.57 10.01
N TYR A 146 -8.54 4.89 9.94
CA TYR A 146 -9.67 5.58 10.55
C TYR A 146 -10.60 6.15 9.49
N LEU A 147 -11.90 6.08 9.77
CA LEU A 147 -12.89 6.93 9.12
C LEU A 147 -13.05 8.21 9.94
N VAL A 148 -13.08 9.36 9.27
CA VAL A 148 -13.21 10.68 9.92
C VAL A 148 -14.16 11.56 9.12
N LYS A 149 -14.73 12.58 9.79
CA LYS A 149 -15.51 13.62 9.12
C LYS A 149 -14.63 14.38 8.11
N PRO A 150 -15.22 14.95 7.05
CA PRO A 150 -14.49 15.88 6.19
C PRO A 150 -13.90 17.02 7.02
N ASN A 151 -12.61 17.25 6.87
CA ASN A 151 -11.90 18.34 7.53
C ASN A 151 -11.37 19.32 6.46
N PRO A 152 -12.03 20.48 6.27
CA PRO A 152 -11.62 21.45 5.26
C PRO A 152 -10.41 22.29 5.67
N ASP A 153 -10.01 22.23 6.93
CA ASP A 153 -8.91 23.02 7.48
C ASP A 153 -7.97 22.13 8.28
N SER A 154 -6.75 22.00 7.78
CA SER A 154 -5.71 21.14 8.38
C SER A 154 -5.23 21.59 9.77
N ASP A 155 -5.54 22.81 10.19
CA ASP A 155 -5.17 23.33 11.49
C ASP A 155 -6.10 22.85 12.61
N TYR A 156 -7.24 22.25 12.24
CA TYR A 156 -8.17 21.65 13.21
C TYR A 156 -7.95 20.14 13.35
N PRO A 157 -8.18 19.60 14.56
CA PRO A 157 -8.14 18.16 14.80
C PRO A 157 -9.15 17.40 13.92
N LEU A 158 -8.81 16.17 13.58
CA LEU A 158 -9.75 15.25 12.92
C LEU A 158 -10.89 14.89 13.90
N GLU A 159 -12.10 14.81 13.37
CA GLU A 159 -13.31 14.48 14.14
C GLU A 159 -13.82 13.08 13.79
N VAL A 160 -14.36 12.41 14.81
CA VAL A 160 -15.00 11.10 14.67
C VAL A 160 -16.29 11.24 13.82
N PRO A 161 -16.55 10.31 12.91
CA PRO A 161 -17.73 10.38 12.05
C PRO A 161 -19.01 10.00 12.81
N ILE A 162 -20.14 10.32 12.19
CA ILE A 162 -21.46 9.88 12.62
C ILE A 162 -21.86 8.68 11.79
N GLY A 163 -22.17 7.56 12.45
CA GLY A 163 -22.65 6.35 11.82
C GLY A 163 -24.13 6.44 11.40
N GLN A 164 -24.65 5.36 10.82
CA GLN A 164 -26.06 5.32 10.36
C GLN A 164 -27.08 5.44 11.49
N SER A 165 -26.73 5.15 12.74
CA SER A 165 -27.56 5.37 13.91
C SER A 165 -27.77 6.86 14.25
N GLY A 166 -27.03 7.78 13.60
CA GLY A 166 -27.04 9.21 13.88
C GLY A 166 -26.23 9.62 15.12
N ARG A 167 -25.44 8.71 15.69
CA ARG A 167 -24.54 8.97 16.83
C ARG A 167 -23.09 9.06 16.37
N GLU A 168 -22.31 9.86 17.07
CA GLU A 168 -20.85 9.78 16.93
C GLU A 168 -20.38 8.41 17.37
N GLU A 169 -19.52 7.80 16.55
CA GLU A 169 -18.97 6.51 16.85
C GLU A 169 -18.05 6.61 18.07
N THR A 170 -18.07 5.60 18.93
CA THR A 170 -17.29 5.54 20.17
C THR A 170 -16.24 4.43 20.09
N GLY A 171 -15.07 4.66 20.68
CA GLY A 171 -14.02 3.65 20.75
C GLY A 171 -14.30 2.49 21.70
N LYS A 172 -13.32 1.57 21.78
CA LYS A 172 -13.35 0.37 22.63
C LYS A 172 -14.40 -0.66 22.21
N GLN A 173 -14.68 -0.74 20.92
CA GLN A 173 -15.62 -1.68 20.33
C GLN A 173 -14.91 -2.73 19.45
N ALA A 174 -13.65 -3.05 19.75
CA ALA A 174 -12.86 -4.03 19.00
C ALA A 174 -13.66 -5.31 18.73
N PHE A 175 -13.68 -5.74 17.48
CA PHE A 175 -14.47 -6.86 16.95
C PHE A 175 -16.00 -6.70 17.08
N GLY A 176 -16.51 -5.50 17.37
CA GLY A 176 -17.94 -5.22 17.42
C GLY A 176 -18.56 -5.18 16.02
N ILE A 177 -19.40 -6.16 15.70
CA ILE A 177 -20.06 -6.26 14.38
C ILE A 177 -20.98 -5.05 14.13
N ASP A 178 -21.78 -4.67 15.15
CA ASP A 178 -22.69 -3.52 15.02
C ASP A 178 -21.92 -2.22 14.79
N ALA A 179 -20.71 -2.09 15.33
CA ALA A 179 -19.86 -0.92 15.12
C ALA A 179 -19.31 -0.85 13.67
N VAL A 180 -18.98 -1.97 13.06
CA VAL A 180 -18.66 -2.04 11.61
C VAL A 180 -19.89 -1.65 10.81
N ASN A 181 -21.06 -2.19 11.16
CA ASN A 181 -22.32 -1.96 10.46
C ASN A 181 -22.80 -0.51 10.51
N GLU A 182 -22.32 0.33 11.46
CA GLU A 182 -22.55 1.77 11.42
C GLU A 182 -22.12 2.43 10.09
N PHE A 183 -21.23 1.75 9.33
CA PHE A 183 -20.71 2.21 8.03
C PHE A 183 -20.98 1.20 6.90
N ASP A 184 -22.00 0.37 7.02
CA ASP A 184 -22.33 -0.74 6.12
C ASP A 184 -22.36 -0.32 4.64
N ASN A 185 -23.10 0.75 4.30
CA ASN A 185 -23.18 1.24 2.92
C ASN A 185 -21.83 1.64 2.32
N LEU A 186 -20.89 2.14 3.13
CA LEU A 186 -19.54 2.45 2.69
C LEU A 186 -18.78 1.15 2.40
N PHE A 187 -18.89 0.17 3.28
CA PHE A 187 -18.18 -1.09 3.11
C PHE A 187 -18.74 -1.95 1.98
N GLU A 188 -20.03 -1.87 1.68
CA GLU A 188 -20.60 -2.46 0.46
C GLU A 188 -19.96 -1.85 -0.80
N ASP A 189 -19.81 -0.52 -0.87
CA ASP A 189 -19.09 0.11 -1.97
C ASP A 189 -17.62 -0.30 -2.02
N VAL A 190 -16.95 -0.43 -0.87
CA VAL A 190 -15.55 -0.90 -0.82
C VAL A 190 -15.42 -2.32 -1.36
N TYR A 191 -16.30 -3.26 -0.96
CA TYR A 191 -16.31 -4.61 -1.48
C TYR A 191 -16.56 -4.64 -2.99
N ASN A 192 -17.58 -3.92 -3.45
CA ASN A 192 -17.91 -3.83 -4.87
C ASN A 192 -16.75 -3.23 -5.70
N PHE A 193 -16.10 -2.19 -5.20
CA PHE A 193 -14.96 -1.56 -5.88
C PHE A 193 -13.73 -2.48 -5.87
N CYS A 194 -13.49 -3.20 -4.79
CA CYS A 194 -12.39 -4.15 -4.71
C CYS A 194 -12.60 -5.34 -5.64
N GLU A 195 -13.82 -5.91 -5.70
CA GLU A 195 -14.17 -7.00 -6.60
C GLU A 195 -13.96 -6.60 -8.07
N ASN A 196 -14.42 -5.41 -8.46
CA ASN A 196 -14.21 -4.88 -9.82
C ASN A 196 -12.73 -4.70 -10.18
N GLN A 197 -11.86 -4.58 -9.19
CA GLN A 197 -10.41 -4.42 -9.35
C GLN A 197 -9.63 -5.71 -9.11
N ASN A 198 -10.29 -6.85 -8.84
CA ASN A 198 -9.66 -8.10 -8.41
C ASN A 198 -8.71 -7.87 -7.19
N ILE A 199 -9.16 -7.08 -6.22
CA ILE A 199 -8.51 -6.91 -4.91
C ILE A 199 -9.24 -7.84 -3.94
N GLU A 200 -8.53 -8.83 -3.39
CA GLU A 200 -9.11 -9.85 -2.53
C GLU A 200 -9.05 -9.43 -1.05
N ILE A 201 -10.18 -8.96 -0.53
CA ILE A 201 -10.37 -8.70 0.91
C ILE A 201 -10.77 -10.00 1.59
N ASP A 202 -10.10 -10.36 2.67
CA ASP A 202 -10.41 -11.54 3.49
C ASP A 202 -11.42 -11.21 4.59
N THR A 203 -11.10 -10.23 5.43
CA THR A 203 -11.95 -9.81 6.55
C THR A 203 -11.94 -8.31 6.74
N ILE A 204 -12.98 -7.82 7.44
CA ILE A 204 -13.05 -6.48 8.00
C ILE A 204 -13.46 -6.59 9.47
N ASN A 205 -12.82 -5.84 10.34
CA ASN A 205 -13.19 -5.73 11.76
C ASN A 205 -13.04 -4.30 12.28
N HIS A 206 -13.75 -4.03 13.37
CA HIS A 206 -13.59 -2.80 14.14
C HIS A 206 -12.40 -2.94 15.08
N GLU A 207 -11.58 -1.91 15.15
CA GLU A 207 -10.45 -1.80 16.04
C GLU A 207 -10.78 -1.06 17.36
N SER A 208 -9.77 -0.78 18.19
CA SER A 208 -9.97 -0.18 19.51
C SER A 208 -10.30 1.31 19.47
N GLY A 209 -9.94 2.02 18.41
CA GLY A 209 -10.22 3.45 18.25
C GLY A 209 -11.61 3.74 17.71
N SER A 210 -12.12 4.94 17.93
CA SER A 210 -13.42 5.38 17.42
C SER A 210 -13.39 5.42 15.89
N ALA A 211 -14.23 4.64 15.24
CA ALA A 211 -14.28 4.42 13.78
C ALA A 211 -12.91 3.97 13.20
N GLN A 212 -12.12 3.27 14.01
CA GLN A 212 -10.93 2.58 13.55
C GLN A 212 -11.32 1.19 13.05
N MET A 213 -10.90 0.89 11.84
CA MET A 213 -11.20 -0.36 11.16
C MET A 213 -9.90 -1.01 10.70
N GLU A 214 -9.93 -2.32 10.53
CA GLU A 214 -8.87 -3.10 9.92
C GLU A 214 -9.44 -3.93 8.77
N ILE A 215 -8.69 -3.99 7.68
CA ILE A 215 -8.97 -4.90 6.57
C ILE A 215 -7.77 -5.82 6.36
N ASN A 216 -8.06 -7.11 6.27
CA ASN A 216 -7.10 -8.16 6.05
C ASN A 216 -7.18 -8.64 4.61
N PHE A 217 -6.03 -8.96 4.04
CA PHE A 217 -5.92 -9.47 2.68
C PHE A 217 -5.58 -10.95 2.69
N GLN A 218 -6.14 -11.68 1.74
CA GLN A 218 -5.78 -13.07 1.49
C GLN A 218 -4.26 -13.20 1.29
N HIS A 219 -3.65 -14.20 1.91
CA HIS A 219 -2.21 -14.41 1.80
C HIS A 219 -1.76 -14.77 0.37
N GLY A 220 -0.62 -14.26 -0.06
CA GLY A 220 -0.16 -14.46 -1.43
C GLY A 220 1.25 -13.97 -1.74
N ASP A 221 1.48 -13.70 -3.01
CA ASP A 221 2.75 -13.15 -3.51
C ASP A 221 2.98 -11.73 -2.97
N PRO A 222 4.18 -11.42 -2.45
CA PRO A 222 4.43 -10.11 -1.85
C PRO A 222 4.30 -8.92 -2.80
N LEU A 223 4.66 -9.07 -4.08
CA LEU A 223 4.55 -7.98 -5.05
C LEU A 223 3.09 -7.71 -5.39
N GLU A 224 2.34 -8.77 -5.64
CA GLU A 224 0.91 -8.68 -5.94
C GLU A 224 0.14 -8.05 -4.78
N LEU A 225 0.41 -8.47 -3.55
CA LEU A 225 -0.24 -7.90 -2.37
C LEU A 225 0.20 -6.47 -2.07
N ALA A 226 1.46 -6.11 -2.30
CA ALA A 226 1.89 -4.72 -2.20
C ALA A 226 1.14 -3.82 -3.20
N ASP A 227 0.97 -4.28 -4.44
CA ASP A 227 0.19 -3.59 -5.46
C ASP A 227 -1.31 -3.51 -5.08
N GLN A 228 -1.90 -4.59 -4.53
CA GLN A 228 -3.29 -4.59 -4.06
C GLN A 228 -3.50 -3.62 -2.89
N VAL A 229 -2.63 -3.60 -1.87
CA VAL A 229 -2.71 -2.64 -0.75
C VAL A 229 -2.57 -1.20 -1.25
N PHE A 230 -1.68 -0.96 -2.19
CA PHE A 230 -1.51 0.36 -2.80
C PHE A 230 -2.80 0.85 -3.48
N LEU A 231 -3.43 0.01 -4.31
CA LEU A 231 -4.69 0.33 -4.96
C LEU A 231 -5.86 0.40 -3.97
N PHE A 232 -5.90 -0.50 -2.99
CA PHE A 232 -6.92 -0.51 -1.93
C PHE A 232 -6.98 0.80 -1.15
N LYS A 233 -5.83 1.34 -0.75
CA LYS A 233 -5.78 2.64 -0.04
C LYS A 233 -6.44 3.76 -0.85
N ARG A 234 -6.29 3.73 -2.16
CA ARG A 234 -6.95 4.66 -3.07
C ARG A 234 -8.45 4.38 -3.16
N THR A 235 -8.81 3.12 -3.34
CA THR A 235 -10.21 2.64 -3.44
C THR A 235 -11.02 3.03 -2.20
N LEU A 236 -10.50 2.76 -1.02
CA LEU A 236 -11.16 3.11 0.24
C LEU A 236 -11.35 4.62 0.39
N ARG A 237 -10.35 5.45 0.03
CA ARG A 237 -10.49 6.90 0.07
C ARG A 237 -11.61 7.40 -0.85
N GLN A 238 -11.72 6.83 -2.05
CA GLN A 238 -12.76 7.20 -3.01
C GLN A 238 -14.15 6.74 -2.55
N ALA A 239 -14.27 5.54 -2.00
CA ALA A 239 -15.51 5.08 -1.38
C ALA A 239 -15.90 6.00 -0.20
N ALA A 240 -14.96 6.36 0.68
CA ALA A 240 -15.23 7.25 1.80
C ALA A 240 -15.75 8.63 1.34
N ILE A 241 -15.14 9.23 0.31
CA ILE A 241 -15.57 10.50 -0.27
C ILE A 241 -17.02 10.42 -0.79
N LYS A 242 -17.41 9.32 -1.45
CA LYS A 242 -18.78 9.07 -1.92
C LYS A 242 -19.79 9.12 -0.76
N HIS A 243 -19.39 8.67 0.43
CA HIS A 243 -20.19 8.68 1.66
C HIS A 243 -19.96 9.91 2.54
N LYS A 244 -19.32 10.98 2.02
CA LYS A 244 -19.02 12.22 2.76
C LYS A 244 -18.16 11.98 4.00
N LEU A 245 -17.23 11.04 3.91
CA LEU A 245 -16.24 10.70 4.91
C LEU A 245 -14.83 10.81 4.31
N TYR A 246 -13.81 10.83 5.16
CA TYR A 246 -12.44 10.59 4.74
C TYR A 246 -11.90 9.33 5.42
N ALA A 247 -11.10 8.57 4.67
CA ALA A 247 -10.31 7.47 5.22
C ALA A 247 -8.86 7.90 5.35
N THR A 248 -8.29 7.77 6.56
CA THR A 248 -6.90 8.12 6.83
C THR A 248 -6.09 6.90 7.28
N PHE A 249 -4.91 6.76 6.70
CA PHE A 249 -3.91 5.75 7.06
C PHE A 249 -2.74 6.36 7.85
N MET A 250 -2.95 7.52 8.48
CA MET A 250 -1.94 8.12 9.37
C MET A 250 -1.68 7.18 10.54
N ALA A 251 -0.41 7.03 10.90
CA ALA A 251 -0.02 6.17 12.03
C ALA A 251 -0.61 6.65 13.37
N LYS A 252 -0.81 7.96 13.56
CA LYS A 252 -1.43 8.56 14.75
C LYS A 252 -2.28 9.76 14.33
N PRO A 253 -3.52 9.53 13.83
CA PRO A 253 -4.37 10.62 13.33
C PRO A 253 -4.97 11.49 14.43
N MET A 254 -5.27 10.91 15.60
CA MET A 254 -5.90 11.59 16.74
C MET A 254 -5.12 11.31 18.02
N GLU A 255 -4.88 12.36 18.81
CA GLU A 255 -4.01 12.29 19.99
C GLU A 255 -4.47 11.26 21.03
N ASN A 256 -5.78 11.26 21.33
CA ASN A 256 -6.39 10.44 22.38
C ASN A 256 -6.96 9.09 21.88
N GLN A 257 -6.69 8.72 20.65
CA GLN A 257 -7.11 7.45 20.06
C GLN A 257 -5.91 6.53 19.84
N PRO A 258 -6.07 5.21 19.73
CA PRO A 258 -4.99 4.31 19.30
C PRO A 258 -4.36 4.74 17.99
N GLY A 259 -3.14 4.27 17.71
CA GLY A 259 -2.52 4.45 16.40
C GLY A 259 -2.95 3.36 15.43
N SER A 260 -2.78 3.62 14.13
CA SER A 260 -2.97 2.62 13.08
C SER A 260 -1.65 1.97 12.71
N SER A 261 -1.65 0.65 12.57
CA SER A 261 -0.53 -0.16 12.13
C SER A 261 -0.76 -0.79 10.76
N LEU A 262 0.31 -1.35 10.23
CA LEU A 262 0.29 -2.33 9.16
C LEU A 262 1.00 -3.57 9.71
N HIS A 263 0.24 -4.63 9.99
CA HIS A 263 0.82 -5.92 10.31
C HIS A 263 1.15 -6.67 9.02
N LEU A 264 2.22 -7.43 9.04
CA LEU A 264 2.61 -8.24 7.91
C LEU A 264 2.92 -9.65 8.37
N HIS A 265 1.95 -10.56 8.20
CA HIS A 265 2.18 -11.97 8.39
C HIS A 265 3.10 -12.49 7.30
N GLN A 266 4.02 -13.37 7.69
CA GLN A 266 5.07 -13.82 6.79
C GLN A 266 5.25 -15.33 6.91
N SER A 267 5.39 -15.97 5.76
CA SER A 267 5.73 -17.38 5.64
C SER A 267 6.73 -17.59 4.52
N LEU A 268 7.40 -18.73 4.50
CA LEU A 268 8.39 -19.03 3.48
C LEU A 268 8.18 -20.45 2.95
N ILE A 269 8.07 -20.57 1.61
CA ILE A 269 7.86 -21.83 0.92
C ILE A 269 9.11 -22.19 0.13
N ARG A 270 9.53 -23.45 0.19
CA ARG A 270 10.57 -23.98 -0.70
C ARG A 270 9.99 -24.24 -2.10
N LYS A 271 10.50 -23.60 -3.15
CA LYS A 271 9.96 -23.70 -4.52
C LYS A 271 9.91 -25.13 -5.05
N LYS A 272 10.94 -25.94 -4.76
CA LYS A 272 11.09 -27.31 -5.26
C LYS A 272 9.93 -28.24 -4.86
N ASN A 273 9.37 -28.09 -3.67
CA ASN A 273 8.40 -29.04 -3.13
C ASN A 273 7.18 -28.37 -2.49
N LYS A 274 7.05 -27.05 -2.61
CA LYS A 274 5.93 -26.24 -2.09
C LYS A 274 5.67 -26.40 -0.58
N LYS A 275 6.70 -26.79 0.19
CA LYS A 275 6.54 -26.94 1.65
C LYS A 275 6.94 -25.67 2.38
N ASN A 276 6.16 -25.33 3.38
CA ASN A 276 6.52 -24.31 4.36
C ASN A 276 7.80 -24.74 5.09
N VAL A 277 8.77 -23.83 5.19
CA VAL A 277 10.08 -24.12 5.78
C VAL A 277 10.26 -23.57 7.19
N PHE A 278 9.26 -22.85 7.71
CA PHE A 278 9.30 -22.30 9.06
C PHE A 278 8.97 -23.37 10.14
N PHE A 279 8.29 -24.44 9.75
CA PHE A 279 7.96 -25.54 10.66
C PHE A 279 8.77 -26.80 10.33
N SER A 280 9.11 -27.56 11.36
CA SER A 280 9.68 -28.89 11.24
C SER A 280 8.59 -29.98 11.13
N LYS A 281 8.99 -31.22 10.82
CA LYS A 281 8.06 -32.36 10.78
C LYS A 281 7.35 -32.62 12.12
N THR A 282 7.90 -32.13 13.23
CA THR A 282 7.38 -32.27 14.58
C THR A 282 6.52 -31.10 15.01
N SER A 283 6.11 -30.22 14.08
CA SER A 283 5.36 -28.99 14.34
C SER A 283 6.08 -28.00 15.26
N THR A 284 7.39 -28.11 15.38
CA THR A 284 8.24 -27.16 16.10
C THR A 284 8.87 -26.17 15.13
N ILE A 285 9.27 -25.02 15.64
CA ILE A 285 9.96 -23.97 14.87
C ILE A 285 11.26 -24.55 14.26
N SER A 286 11.42 -24.37 12.97
CA SER A 286 12.65 -24.80 12.28
C SER A 286 13.84 -23.87 12.61
N ASN A 287 15.07 -24.37 12.41
CA ASN A 287 16.26 -23.53 12.52
C ASN A 287 16.23 -22.35 11.51
N LEU A 288 15.63 -22.55 10.34
CA LEU A 288 15.47 -21.47 9.36
C LEU A 288 14.57 -20.35 9.88
N MET A 289 13.46 -20.69 10.53
CA MET A 289 12.59 -19.68 11.16
C MET A 289 13.32 -18.93 12.29
N LYS A 290 14.09 -19.64 13.12
CA LYS A 290 14.91 -18.98 14.17
C LYS A 290 15.91 -18.00 13.57
N ASN A 291 16.59 -18.38 12.49
CA ASN A 291 17.51 -17.50 11.78
C ASN A 291 16.80 -16.31 11.14
N TYR A 292 15.60 -16.52 10.59
CA TYR A 292 14.77 -15.46 10.03
C TYR A 292 14.39 -14.42 11.10
N ILE A 293 13.88 -14.88 12.25
CA ILE A 293 13.54 -14.02 13.40
C ILE A 293 14.79 -13.28 13.92
N ALA A 294 15.92 -13.97 14.05
CA ALA A 294 17.17 -13.33 14.47
C ALA A 294 17.62 -12.24 13.49
N GLY A 295 17.39 -12.44 12.19
CA GLY A 295 17.61 -11.41 11.16
C GLY A 295 16.70 -10.19 11.39
N LEU A 296 15.41 -10.40 11.60
CA LEU A 296 14.46 -9.31 11.91
C LEU A 296 14.91 -8.55 13.18
N GLN A 297 15.24 -9.26 14.26
CA GLN A 297 15.70 -8.62 15.51
C GLN A 297 16.98 -7.79 15.31
N THR A 298 17.92 -8.30 14.50
CA THR A 298 19.20 -7.65 14.26
C THR A 298 19.06 -6.39 13.41
N TYR A 299 18.23 -6.43 12.38
CA TYR A 299 18.16 -5.37 11.38
C TYR A 299 17.02 -4.38 11.58
N THR A 300 15.93 -4.74 12.27
CA THR A 300 14.79 -3.83 12.51
C THR A 300 15.20 -2.48 13.13
N PRO A 301 16.12 -2.40 14.11
CA PRO A 301 16.55 -1.09 14.63
C PRO A 301 17.13 -0.16 13.55
N ASN A 302 17.85 -0.71 12.58
CA ASN A 302 18.42 0.05 11.46
C ASN A 302 17.41 0.31 10.33
N LEU A 303 16.29 -0.40 10.32
CA LEU A 303 15.21 -0.25 9.35
C LEU A 303 14.09 0.68 9.84
N MET A 304 14.23 1.27 11.03
CA MET A 304 13.23 2.20 11.56
C MET A 304 12.87 3.35 10.63
N PRO A 305 13.79 3.94 9.84
CA PRO A 305 13.40 4.94 8.84
C PRO A 305 12.43 4.43 7.75
N ILE A 306 12.36 3.11 7.55
CA ILE A 306 11.40 2.48 6.63
C ILE A 306 10.11 2.13 7.37
N HIS A 307 10.20 1.55 8.58
CA HIS A 307 9.03 1.13 9.37
C HIS A 307 8.29 2.29 10.02
N ALA A 308 8.98 3.38 10.32
CA ALA A 308 8.46 4.59 10.94
C ALA A 308 9.04 5.83 10.24
N PRO A 309 8.63 6.13 8.98
CA PRO A 309 9.34 7.06 8.11
C PRO A 309 9.12 8.55 8.44
N ASN A 310 8.28 8.88 9.41
CA ASN A 310 7.96 10.26 9.74
C ASN A 310 7.64 10.45 11.23
N ILE A 311 7.60 11.71 11.68
CA ILE A 311 7.34 12.07 13.09
C ILE A 311 6.02 11.47 13.60
N ASN A 312 4.99 11.43 12.78
CA ASN A 312 3.69 10.88 13.18
C ASN A 312 3.78 9.38 13.50
N SER A 313 4.62 8.63 12.78
CA SER A 313 4.89 7.22 13.07
C SER A 313 5.55 7.03 14.44
N TYR A 314 6.50 7.91 14.82
CA TYR A 314 7.10 7.88 16.16
C TYR A 314 6.09 8.26 17.25
N ARG A 315 5.18 9.21 17.00
CA ARG A 315 4.09 9.51 17.94
C ARG A 315 3.24 8.27 18.22
N ARG A 316 2.95 7.43 17.22
CA ARG A 316 2.28 6.15 17.41
C ARG A 316 3.06 5.23 18.33
N LEU A 317 4.37 5.04 18.11
CA LEU A 317 5.20 4.12 18.91
C LEU A 317 5.32 4.53 20.39
N PHE A 318 5.18 5.80 20.72
CA PHE A 318 5.33 6.29 22.10
C PHE A 318 4.01 6.56 22.82
N ALA A 319 2.89 6.63 22.10
CA ALA A 319 1.63 7.12 22.65
C ALA A 319 0.82 6.05 23.39
N THR A 320 0.93 4.78 23.02
CA THR A 320 0.09 3.69 23.52
C THR A 320 0.92 2.51 24.01
N TRP A 321 0.35 1.70 24.89
CA TRP A 321 1.01 0.51 25.44
C TRP A 321 1.03 -0.67 24.46
N ASP A 322 0.14 -0.67 23.49
CA ASP A 322 -0.09 -1.70 22.46
C ASP A 322 0.90 -1.61 21.28
N ALA A 323 1.57 -0.47 21.10
CA ALA A 323 2.59 -0.35 20.06
C ALA A 323 3.88 -1.09 20.44
N PRO A 324 4.53 -1.80 19.50
CA PRO A 324 5.80 -2.49 19.76
C PRO A 324 6.92 -1.48 20.03
N ARG A 325 7.63 -1.67 21.15
CA ARG A 325 8.75 -0.79 21.57
C ARG A 325 10.10 -1.47 21.58
N ASN A 326 10.15 -2.73 21.25
CA ASN A 326 11.36 -3.55 21.21
C ASN A 326 11.23 -4.65 20.16
N THR A 327 12.30 -5.39 19.94
CA THR A 327 12.37 -6.50 18.97
C THR A 327 12.20 -7.87 19.62
N ASN A 328 11.56 -7.94 20.80
CA ASN A 328 11.27 -9.20 21.44
C ASN A 328 10.27 -10.02 20.60
N TRP A 329 10.37 -11.32 20.69
CA TRP A 329 9.44 -12.25 20.09
C TRP A 329 9.08 -13.37 21.05
N GLY A 330 7.98 -14.04 20.82
CA GLY A 330 7.52 -15.19 21.60
C GLY A 330 6.71 -16.15 20.74
N LEU A 331 6.46 -17.34 21.28
CA LEU A 331 5.45 -18.25 20.76
C LEU A 331 4.13 -17.86 21.42
N GLY A 332 3.12 -17.54 20.59
CA GLY A 332 1.75 -17.29 21.02
C GLY A 332 1.03 -18.57 21.36
#